data_cdd90e5fe094cc86f65f9312cad6816d
#
_entry.id   cdd90e5fe094cc86f65f9312cad6816d
#
_cell.length_a   1.000
_cell.length_b   1.000
_cell.length_c   1.000
_cell.angle_alpha   90.00
_cell.angle_beta   90.00
_cell.angle_gamma   90.00
#
_symmetry.space_group_name_H-M   'P 1'
#
loop_
_entity.id
_entity.type
_entity.pdbx_description
1 polymer ?
#
loop_
_entity_poly.entity_id
_entity_poly.type
_entity_poly.pdbx_seq_one_letter_code
_entity_poly.pdbx_strand_id
1 'polypeptide(L)'
;RNLSVVKAIIAGIERTIAAHDARAARLKVLESVPEVEEDARESLVSTLDAIDLSSVQAPEHYQKELKRLQKEIYQLSFRAYKKGISSTLIFEGWDAAGKGGAIRRLTAGTDARITRVIPISAPSDEELAHHYLWRFWRHIPRAGFITIYDRSWYGRVLVERVEKLTPKEDWARAYAEINHFEHQLTNNGNILLKFWLHISPEEQLRRFREREAIPWKRYKITDEDWRNRDKWPEYARAADEMFLRTSTEDAPWHVVPAENKKYARLMVLRIYRDALKRALR
;
A
#
# COMPACT_ATOMS: atom_id res chain seq x y z
N ARG A 1 5.04 40.71 31.89
CA ARG A 1 5.49 39.75 30.85
C ARG A 1 4.67 38.44 30.85
N ASN A 2 4.45 37.80 31.99
CA ASN A 2 3.71 36.52 32.07
C ASN A 2 2.23 36.65 31.62
N LEU A 3 1.56 37.74 31.92
CA LEU A 3 0.16 37.97 31.55
C LEU A 3 -0.04 38.09 30.03
N SER A 4 0.92 38.65 29.32
CA SER A 4 0.90 38.79 27.86
C SER A 4 1.04 37.41 27.16
N VAL A 5 1.89 36.51 27.69
CA VAL A 5 2.08 35.18 27.18
C VAL A 5 0.83 34.32 27.41
N VAL A 6 0.25 34.37 28.61
CA VAL A 6 -1.00 33.66 28.92
C VAL A 6 -2.15 34.12 28.01
N LYS A 7 -2.32 35.42 27.78
CA LYS A 7 -3.34 35.93 26.86
C LYS A 7 -3.10 35.47 25.41
N ALA A 8 -1.85 35.40 24.95
CA ALA A 8 -1.54 34.89 23.62
C ALA A 8 -1.85 33.39 23.47
N ILE A 9 -1.58 32.60 24.53
CA ILE A 9 -1.92 31.15 24.56
C ILE A 9 -3.43 30.98 24.53
N ILE A 10 -4.18 31.67 25.38
CA ILE A 10 -5.65 31.62 25.41
C ILE A 10 -6.24 31.99 24.05
N ALA A 11 -5.82 33.08 23.46
CA ALA A 11 -6.27 33.50 22.13
C ALA A 11 -5.87 32.51 21.02
N GLY A 12 -4.78 31.77 21.19
CA GLY A 12 -4.36 30.63 20.31
C GLY A 12 -5.32 29.49 20.43
N ILE A 13 -5.65 29.07 21.65
CA ILE A 13 -6.58 27.97 21.94
C ILE A 13 -7.99 28.32 21.42
N GLU A 14 -8.50 29.52 21.71
CA GLU A 14 -9.81 29.96 21.22
C GLU A 14 -9.91 29.95 19.70
N ARG A 15 -8.87 30.42 18.98
CA ARG A 15 -8.82 30.34 17.51
C ARG A 15 -8.82 28.90 17.01
N THR A 16 -8.13 27.97 17.70
CA THR A 16 -8.09 26.57 17.33
C THR A 16 -9.44 25.89 17.54
N ILE A 17 -10.13 26.22 18.64
CA ILE A 17 -11.50 25.75 18.93
C ILE A 17 -12.46 26.27 17.85
N ALA A 18 -12.45 27.58 17.58
CA ALA A 18 -13.30 28.16 16.54
C ALA A 18 -13.03 27.58 15.14
N ALA A 19 -11.77 27.30 14.79
CA ALA A 19 -11.42 26.63 13.54
C ALA A 19 -11.93 25.17 13.50
N HIS A 20 -11.89 24.47 14.62
CA HIS A 20 -12.44 23.12 14.76
C HIS A 20 -13.96 23.11 14.59
N ASP A 21 -14.66 24.06 15.24
CA ASP A 21 -16.12 24.18 15.15
C ASP A 21 -16.58 24.60 13.74
N ALA A 22 -15.84 25.52 13.09
CA ALA A 22 -16.09 25.88 11.69
C ALA A 22 -15.85 24.71 10.73
N ARG A 23 -14.86 23.84 11.04
CA ARG A 23 -14.61 22.61 10.28
C ARG A 23 -15.73 21.59 10.49
N ALA A 24 -16.22 21.41 11.71
CA ALA A 24 -17.36 20.54 12.03
C ALA A 24 -18.65 21.03 11.33
N ALA A 25 -18.88 22.34 11.28
CA ALA A 25 -19.99 22.94 10.54
C ALA A 25 -19.88 22.72 9.03
N ARG A 26 -18.67 22.86 8.45
CA ARG A 26 -18.40 22.54 7.03
C ARG A 26 -18.62 21.07 6.71
N LEU A 27 -18.24 20.15 7.60
CA LEU A 27 -18.47 18.73 7.44
C LEU A 27 -19.97 18.41 7.40
N LYS A 28 -20.79 19.04 8.27
CA LYS A 28 -22.26 18.90 8.24
C LYS A 28 -22.87 19.42 6.93
N VAL A 29 -22.32 20.48 6.34
CA VAL A 29 -22.78 20.99 5.03
C VAL A 29 -22.39 20.03 3.91
N LEU A 30 -21.22 19.36 3.99
CA LEU A 30 -20.79 18.34 3.03
C LEU A 30 -21.60 17.04 3.15
N GLU A 31 -22.14 16.73 4.34
CA GLU A 31 -23.09 15.63 4.58
C GLU A 31 -24.46 15.87 3.92
N SER A 32 -24.81 17.14 3.66
CA SER A 32 -26.05 17.52 2.97
C SER A 32 -25.92 17.55 1.44
N VAL A 33 -24.74 17.32 0.88
CA VAL A 33 -24.56 17.11 -0.55
C VAL A 33 -25.14 15.73 -0.87
N PRO A 34 -26.13 15.62 -1.81
CA PRO A 34 -26.71 14.32 -2.16
C PRO A 34 -25.59 13.34 -2.52
N GLU A 35 -25.63 12.16 -1.93
CA GLU A 35 -24.80 11.06 -2.39
C GLU A 35 -25.02 10.94 -3.90
N VAL A 36 -23.93 11.06 -4.68
CA VAL A 36 -23.97 10.66 -6.08
C VAL A 36 -24.43 9.20 -6.07
N GLU A 37 -25.62 8.98 -6.61
CA GLU A 37 -26.33 7.71 -6.58
C GLU A 37 -25.38 6.55 -6.82
N GLU A 38 -25.47 5.52 -6.03
CA GLU A 38 -24.68 4.29 -6.12
C GLU A 38 -24.72 3.69 -7.53
N ASP A 39 -25.84 3.88 -8.24
CA ASP A 39 -26.07 3.46 -9.63
C ASP A 39 -25.12 4.13 -10.64
N ALA A 40 -24.67 5.37 -10.42
CA ALA A 40 -23.70 6.02 -11.33
C ALA A 40 -22.28 5.45 -11.17
N ARG A 41 -22.00 4.72 -10.09
CA ARG A 41 -20.72 4.05 -9.85
C ARG A 41 -20.63 2.65 -10.46
N GLU A 42 -21.75 2.02 -10.76
CA GLU A 42 -21.79 0.68 -11.41
C GLU A 42 -21.32 0.69 -12.86
N SER A 43 -21.27 1.85 -13.53
CA SER A 43 -20.86 1.96 -14.94
C SER A 43 -19.34 2.17 -15.15
N LEU A 44 -18.57 2.32 -14.09
CA LEU A 44 -17.10 2.45 -14.21
C LEU A 44 -16.50 1.06 -14.43
N VAL A 45 -15.87 0.86 -15.59
CA VAL A 45 -15.08 -0.36 -15.85
C VAL A 45 -14.06 -0.51 -14.74
N SER A 46 -14.19 -1.58 -13.96
CA SER A 46 -13.26 -1.89 -12.87
C SER A 46 -11.83 -2.01 -13.41
N THR A 47 -10.88 -1.34 -12.78
CA THR A 47 -9.47 -1.48 -13.12
C THR A 47 -9.01 -2.93 -12.96
N LEU A 48 -9.55 -3.63 -11.96
CA LEU A 48 -9.23 -5.04 -11.69
C LEU A 48 -9.80 -5.96 -12.78
N ASP A 49 -11.02 -5.73 -13.23
CA ASP A 49 -11.67 -6.54 -14.27
C ASP A 49 -11.04 -6.34 -15.65
N ALA A 50 -10.40 -5.19 -15.88
CA ALA A 50 -9.66 -4.92 -17.11
C ALA A 50 -8.33 -5.70 -17.22
N ILE A 51 -7.87 -6.34 -16.13
CA ILE A 51 -6.62 -7.11 -16.12
C ILE A 51 -6.85 -8.52 -16.65
N ASP A 52 -6.28 -8.82 -17.81
CA ASP A 52 -6.27 -10.19 -18.34
C ASP A 52 -5.36 -11.11 -17.50
N LEU A 53 -5.98 -11.91 -16.65
CA LEU A 53 -5.30 -12.91 -15.83
C LEU A 53 -5.03 -14.22 -16.59
N SER A 54 -5.75 -14.49 -17.69
CA SER A 54 -5.67 -15.74 -18.45
C SER A 54 -4.40 -15.85 -19.30
N SER A 55 -3.87 -14.73 -19.76
CA SER A 55 -2.65 -14.65 -20.59
C SER A 55 -1.35 -14.85 -19.82
N VAL A 56 -1.39 -14.93 -18.48
CA VAL A 56 -0.21 -14.94 -17.60
C VAL A 56 0.41 -16.32 -17.51
N GLN A 57 1.39 -16.60 -18.36
CA GLN A 57 2.11 -17.86 -18.39
C GLN A 57 3.36 -17.90 -17.50
N ALA A 58 3.77 -19.11 -17.13
CA ALA A 58 5.01 -19.31 -16.42
C ALA A 58 6.21 -18.96 -17.34
N PRO A 59 7.14 -18.07 -16.90
CA PRO A 59 8.32 -17.77 -17.71
C PRO A 59 9.19 -19.01 -17.93
N GLU A 60 9.57 -19.29 -19.17
CA GLU A 60 10.30 -20.47 -19.58
C GLU A 60 11.64 -20.61 -18.81
N HIS A 61 12.40 -19.53 -18.72
CA HIS A 61 13.71 -19.51 -18.05
C HIS A 61 13.68 -18.78 -16.69
N TYR A 62 12.61 -19.01 -15.90
CA TYR A 62 12.37 -18.29 -14.64
C TYR A 62 13.62 -18.15 -13.73
N GLN A 63 14.31 -19.27 -13.46
CA GLN A 63 15.45 -19.26 -12.52
C GLN A 63 16.63 -18.43 -13.02
N LYS A 64 16.92 -18.52 -14.31
CA LYS A 64 18.00 -17.74 -14.96
C LYS A 64 17.68 -16.25 -14.91
N GLU A 65 16.45 -15.89 -15.26
CA GLU A 65 16.03 -14.50 -15.25
C GLU A 65 15.92 -13.92 -13.84
N LEU A 66 15.40 -14.68 -12.88
CA LEU A 66 15.35 -14.30 -11.47
C LEU A 66 16.76 -13.94 -10.94
N LYS A 67 17.74 -14.82 -11.15
CA LYS A 67 19.13 -14.58 -10.73
C LYS A 67 19.74 -13.35 -11.41
N ARG A 68 19.47 -13.16 -12.70
CA ARG A 68 19.93 -11.99 -13.46
C ARG A 68 19.37 -10.71 -12.88
N LEU A 69 18.05 -10.63 -12.66
CA LEU A 69 17.38 -9.47 -12.07
C LEU A 69 17.87 -9.17 -10.66
N GLN A 70 18.04 -10.20 -9.83
CA GLN A 70 18.56 -10.03 -8.46
C GLN A 70 19.97 -9.45 -8.47
N LYS A 71 20.85 -9.91 -9.37
CA LYS A 71 22.21 -9.35 -9.52
C LYS A 71 22.17 -7.88 -9.97
N GLU A 72 21.32 -7.55 -10.95
CA GLU A 72 21.16 -6.16 -11.41
C GLU A 72 20.64 -5.25 -10.28
N ILE A 73 19.62 -5.70 -9.56
CA ILE A 73 19.04 -4.95 -8.43
C ILE A 73 20.09 -4.73 -7.34
N TYR A 74 20.88 -5.76 -7.00
CA TYR A 74 21.95 -5.63 -6.02
C TYR A 74 22.94 -4.51 -6.39
N GLN A 75 23.41 -4.51 -7.63
CA GLN A 75 24.35 -3.52 -8.11
C GLN A 75 23.74 -2.10 -8.14
N LEU A 76 22.49 -1.98 -8.59
CA LEU A 76 21.79 -0.69 -8.70
C LEU A 76 21.42 -0.14 -7.33
N SER A 77 20.91 -0.97 -6.42
CA SER A 77 20.56 -0.55 -5.05
C SER A 77 21.79 -0.11 -4.27
N PHE A 78 22.93 -0.77 -4.46
CA PHE A 78 24.19 -0.32 -3.85
C PHE A 78 24.70 1.02 -4.42
N ARG A 79 24.50 1.27 -5.73
CA ARG A 79 24.79 2.59 -6.33
C ARG A 79 23.84 3.67 -5.80
N ALA A 80 22.55 3.34 -5.67
CA ALA A 80 21.53 4.22 -5.08
C ALA A 80 21.89 4.57 -3.62
N TYR A 81 22.27 3.57 -2.84
CA TYR A 81 22.76 3.76 -1.47
C TYR A 81 23.92 4.78 -1.40
N LYS A 82 24.94 4.64 -2.25
CA LYS A 82 26.07 5.58 -2.30
C LYS A 82 25.67 7.00 -2.69
N LYS A 83 24.61 7.16 -3.49
CA LYS A 83 24.06 8.46 -3.88
C LYS A 83 23.02 9.01 -2.90
N GLY A 84 22.69 8.29 -1.82
CA GLY A 84 21.66 8.68 -0.87
C GLY A 84 20.23 8.54 -1.40
N ILE A 85 20.01 7.84 -2.53
CA ILE A 85 18.68 7.64 -3.13
C ILE A 85 17.97 6.50 -2.41
N SER A 86 16.90 6.82 -1.69
CA SER A 86 16.11 5.86 -0.91
C SER A 86 15.00 5.21 -1.74
N SER A 87 14.50 4.07 -1.28
CA SER A 87 13.35 3.41 -1.89
C SER A 87 12.33 2.98 -0.84
N THR A 88 11.06 3.22 -1.12
CA THR A 88 9.92 2.70 -0.37
C THR A 88 9.05 1.87 -1.30
N LEU A 89 8.87 0.59 -0.99
CA LEU A 89 8.08 -0.33 -1.79
C LEU A 89 6.90 -0.83 -0.96
N ILE A 90 5.70 -0.73 -1.52
CA ILE A 90 4.44 -1.11 -0.87
C ILE A 90 3.88 -2.33 -1.57
N PHE A 91 3.47 -3.32 -0.80
CA PHE A 91 2.84 -4.54 -1.30
C PHE A 91 1.44 -4.69 -0.73
N GLU A 92 0.45 -4.50 -1.58
CA GLU A 92 -0.96 -4.75 -1.33
C GLU A 92 -1.50 -5.82 -2.27
N GLY A 93 -2.75 -6.22 -2.11
CA GLY A 93 -3.42 -7.20 -2.95
C GLY A 93 -4.09 -8.29 -2.15
N TRP A 94 -4.77 -9.17 -2.87
CA TRP A 94 -5.60 -10.23 -2.28
C TRP A 94 -4.83 -11.13 -1.32
N ASP A 95 -5.53 -11.72 -0.36
CA ASP A 95 -4.95 -12.75 0.47
C ASP A 95 -4.58 -13.96 -0.40
N ALA A 96 -3.48 -14.61 -0.07
CA ALA A 96 -2.83 -15.63 -0.89
C ALA A 96 -2.33 -15.18 -2.29
N ALA A 97 -2.41 -13.90 -2.70
CA ALA A 97 -1.89 -13.45 -3.99
C ALA A 97 -0.38 -13.64 -4.16
N GLY A 98 0.37 -13.68 -3.06
CA GLY A 98 1.79 -14.02 -3.09
C GLY A 98 2.73 -12.89 -2.71
N LYS A 99 2.23 -11.85 -2.00
CA LYS A 99 2.98 -10.70 -1.49
C LYS A 99 4.31 -11.10 -0.85
N GLY A 100 4.28 -11.85 0.23
CA GLY A 100 5.50 -12.30 0.93
C GLY A 100 6.44 -13.14 0.06
N GLY A 101 5.91 -13.84 -0.95
CA GLY A 101 6.72 -14.58 -1.93
C GLY A 101 7.47 -13.68 -2.91
N ALA A 102 6.89 -12.54 -3.32
CA ALA A 102 7.52 -11.52 -4.14
C ALA A 102 8.57 -10.75 -3.33
N ILE A 103 8.20 -10.28 -2.12
CA ILE A 103 9.10 -9.61 -1.19
C ILE A 103 10.37 -10.45 -0.95
N ARG A 104 10.22 -11.74 -0.63
CA ARG A 104 11.37 -12.63 -0.39
C ARG A 104 12.29 -12.75 -1.61
N ARG A 105 11.79 -12.70 -2.85
CA ARG A 105 12.64 -12.75 -4.05
C ARG A 105 13.31 -11.43 -4.32
N LEU A 106 12.64 -10.34 -4.01
CA LEU A 106 13.19 -9.01 -4.14
C LEU A 106 14.30 -8.78 -3.11
N THR A 107 14.08 -9.10 -1.83
CA THR A 107 15.08 -8.95 -0.77
C THR A 107 16.32 -9.82 -0.98
N ALA A 108 16.19 -10.98 -1.63
CA ALA A 108 17.33 -11.79 -2.04
C ALA A 108 18.22 -11.11 -3.12
N GLY A 109 17.74 -10.03 -3.73
CA GLY A 109 18.48 -9.18 -4.66
C GLY A 109 18.95 -7.86 -4.04
N THR A 110 18.88 -7.68 -2.72
CA THR A 110 19.30 -6.46 -2.02
C THR A 110 20.24 -6.81 -0.86
N ASP A 111 20.98 -5.83 -0.36
CA ASP A 111 21.81 -6.01 0.85
C ASP A 111 20.92 -5.88 2.10
N ALA A 112 20.96 -6.88 2.96
CA ALA A 112 20.17 -6.91 4.20
C ALA A 112 20.50 -5.76 5.16
N ARG A 113 21.71 -5.19 5.09
CA ARG A 113 22.15 -4.09 5.94
C ARG A 113 21.46 -2.77 5.61
N ILE A 114 21.01 -2.60 4.36
CA ILE A 114 20.33 -1.39 3.89
C ILE A 114 18.86 -1.63 3.56
N THR A 115 18.34 -2.85 3.78
CA THR A 115 16.96 -3.23 3.44
C THR A 115 16.21 -3.63 4.70
N ARG A 116 15.05 -3.04 4.91
CA ARG A 116 14.12 -3.39 5.99
C ARG A 116 12.77 -3.80 5.42
N VAL A 117 12.24 -4.91 5.91
CA VAL A 117 10.85 -5.33 5.63
C VAL A 117 10.02 -5.07 6.87
N ILE A 118 8.91 -4.36 6.70
CA ILE A 118 7.98 -3.98 7.76
C ILE A 118 6.65 -4.70 7.49
N PRO A 119 6.35 -5.77 8.22
CA PRO A 119 5.02 -6.38 8.19
C PRO A 119 4.04 -5.49 8.97
N ILE A 120 2.91 -5.17 8.37
CA ILE A 120 1.86 -4.37 8.99
C ILE A 120 0.74 -5.30 9.43
N SER A 121 0.44 -5.26 10.70
CA SER A 121 -0.67 -5.95 11.37
C SER A 121 -1.63 -4.94 12.01
N ALA A 122 -2.60 -5.40 12.79
CA ALA A 122 -3.42 -4.54 13.62
C ALA A 122 -2.54 -3.58 14.44
N PRO A 123 -2.96 -2.32 14.63
CA PRO A 123 -2.19 -1.33 15.38
C PRO A 123 -2.09 -1.70 16.86
N SER A 124 -0.96 -1.38 17.49
CA SER A 124 -0.80 -1.46 18.94
C SER A 124 -1.55 -0.31 19.64
N ASP A 125 -1.70 -0.40 20.97
CA ASP A 125 -2.34 0.67 21.76
C ASP A 125 -1.61 2.01 21.59
N GLU A 126 -0.26 1.99 21.54
CA GLU A 126 0.54 3.18 21.26
C GLU A 126 0.22 3.76 19.86
N GLU A 127 0.10 2.91 18.86
CA GLU A 127 -0.22 3.34 17.49
C GLU A 127 -1.64 3.88 17.37
N LEU A 128 -2.60 3.33 18.13
CA LEU A 128 -3.99 3.82 18.21
C LEU A 128 -4.09 5.19 18.89
N ALA A 129 -3.18 5.54 19.78
CA ALA A 129 -3.13 6.85 20.43
C ALA A 129 -2.64 7.97 19.50
N HIS A 130 -2.17 7.64 18.30
CA HIS A 130 -1.62 8.58 17.33
C HIS A 130 -2.42 8.57 16.02
N HIS A 131 -2.19 9.57 15.18
CA HIS A 131 -2.71 9.56 13.81
C HIS A 131 -2.21 8.31 13.07
N TYR A 132 -3.07 7.62 12.30
CA TYR A 132 -2.76 6.31 11.69
C TYR A 132 -1.48 6.31 10.82
N LEU A 133 -1.10 7.44 10.21
CA LEU A 133 0.14 7.55 9.45
C LEU A 133 1.40 7.59 10.33
N TRP A 134 1.27 7.89 11.64
CA TRP A 134 2.42 7.98 12.53
C TRP A 134 3.25 6.70 12.56
N ARG A 135 2.60 5.54 12.61
CA ARG A 135 3.27 4.23 12.61
C ARG A 135 4.15 4.00 11.38
N PHE A 136 3.81 4.62 10.24
CA PHE A 136 4.56 4.51 9.00
C PHE A 136 5.70 5.52 8.93
N TRP A 137 5.52 6.73 9.48
CA TRP A 137 6.58 7.72 9.60
C TRP A 137 7.81 7.18 10.33
N ARG A 138 7.65 6.34 11.32
CA ARG A 138 8.73 5.70 12.09
C ARG A 138 9.64 4.81 11.24
N HIS A 139 9.18 4.37 10.10
CA HIS A 139 9.87 3.41 9.23
C HIS A 139 10.27 4.01 7.87
N ILE A 140 10.13 5.32 7.68
CA ILE A 140 10.64 5.98 6.50
C ILE A 140 12.15 5.71 6.37
N PRO A 141 12.64 5.29 5.19
CA PRO A 141 14.04 4.98 5.02
C PRO A 141 14.89 6.24 5.16
N ARG A 142 16.01 6.12 5.87
CA ARG A 142 17.05 7.14 5.81
C ARG A 142 17.73 7.11 4.44
N ALA A 143 18.49 8.18 4.10
CA ALA A 143 19.12 8.35 2.80
C ALA A 143 19.86 7.08 2.31
N GLY A 144 19.50 6.59 1.13
CA GLY A 144 20.06 5.40 0.49
C GLY A 144 19.48 4.05 0.94
N PHE A 145 18.61 4.01 1.97
CA PHE A 145 18.04 2.77 2.48
C PHE A 145 16.76 2.38 1.76
N ILE A 146 16.39 1.10 1.90
CA ILE A 146 15.20 0.50 1.29
C ILE A 146 14.26 0.06 2.40
N THR A 147 13.02 0.57 2.41
CA THR A 147 11.94 0.05 3.24
C THR A 147 10.89 -0.62 2.37
N ILE A 148 10.50 -1.83 2.73
CA ILE A 148 9.47 -2.62 2.06
C ILE A 148 8.35 -2.85 3.05
N TYR A 149 7.15 -2.41 2.72
CA TYR A 149 5.95 -2.63 3.51
C TYR A 149 5.18 -3.84 2.98
N ASP A 150 4.96 -4.86 3.82
CA ASP A 150 4.00 -5.95 3.57
C ASP A 150 2.68 -5.57 4.23
N ARG A 151 1.73 -5.10 3.43
CA ARG A 151 0.61 -4.21 3.75
C ARG A 151 1.11 -2.81 4.16
N SER A 152 0.23 -1.81 4.17
CA SER A 152 0.67 -0.42 4.32
C SER A 152 -0.42 0.49 4.91
N TRP A 153 -0.23 1.80 4.78
CA TRP A 153 -1.23 2.83 5.14
C TRP A 153 -2.52 2.72 4.34
N TYR A 154 -2.51 1.98 3.23
CA TYR A 154 -3.71 1.70 2.45
C TYR A 154 -4.71 0.78 3.19
N GLY A 155 -4.32 0.14 4.27
CA GLY A 155 -5.23 -0.55 5.19
C GLY A 155 -6.39 0.33 5.64
N ARG A 156 -6.18 1.65 5.79
CA ARG A 156 -7.21 2.65 6.16
C ARG A 156 -8.37 2.68 5.17
N VAL A 157 -8.10 2.59 3.88
CA VAL A 157 -9.10 2.66 2.80
C VAL A 157 -9.48 1.29 2.25
N LEU A 158 -8.85 0.22 2.73
CA LEU A 158 -9.14 -1.18 2.40
C LEU A 158 -9.79 -1.89 3.60
N VAL A 159 -9.02 -2.62 4.38
CA VAL A 159 -9.54 -3.46 5.46
C VAL A 159 -10.30 -2.65 6.52
N GLU A 160 -9.81 -1.50 6.93
CA GLU A 160 -10.47 -0.70 7.97
C GLU A 160 -11.81 -0.13 7.49
N ARG A 161 -11.90 0.22 6.19
CA ARG A 161 -13.15 0.64 5.54
C ARG A 161 -14.13 -0.53 5.41
N VAL A 162 -13.69 -1.65 4.80
CA VAL A 162 -14.56 -2.80 4.49
C VAL A 162 -15.04 -3.49 5.75
N GLU A 163 -14.19 -3.62 6.76
CA GLU A 163 -14.53 -4.22 8.05
C GLU A 163 -15.18 -3.22 9.03
N LYS A 164 -15.41 -1.97 8.58
CA LYS A 164 -16.03 -0.90 9.38
C LYS A 164 -15.30 -0.63 10.70
N LEU A 165 -13.96 -0.76 10.69
CA LEU A 165 -13.10 -0.49 11.84
C LEU A 165 -12.84 1.01 12.02
N THR A 166 -13.17 1.82 11.02
CA THR A 166 -12.94 3.27 11.00
C THR A 166 -14.20 3.95 10.44
N PRO A 167 -14.63 5.10 11.02
CA PRO A 167 -15.75 5.90 10.52
C PRO A 167 -15.55 6.35 9.06
N LYS A 168 -16.67 6.58 8.34
CA LYS A 168 -16.66 6.98 6.91
C LYS A 168 -15.85 8.25 6.68
N GLU A 169 -16.00 9.23 7.58
CA GLU A 169 -15.31 10.53 7.49
C GLU A 169 -13.78 10.36 7.51
N ASP A 170 -13.27 9.42 8.31
CA ASP A 170 -11.85 9.19 8.48
C ASP A 170 -11.24 8.46 7.27
N TRP A 171 -11.87 7.38 6.77
CA TRP A 171 -11.32 6.72 5.60
C TRP A 171 -11.54 7.52 4.30
N ALA A 172 -12.61 8.32 4.22
CA ALA A 172 -12.85 9.18 3.06
C ALA A 172 -11.80 10.32 2.96
N ARG A 173 -11.38 10.87 4.11
CA ARG A 173 -10.29 11.86 4.20
C ARG A 173 -8.92 11.26 3.90
N ALA A 174 -8.74 9.97 4.23
CA ALA A 174 -7.45 9.30 4.15
C ALA A 174 -6.84 9.29 2.73
N TYR A 175 -7.64 9.30 1.68
CA TYR A 175 -7.10 9.39 0.30
C TYR A 175 -6.24 10.64 0.08
N ALA A 176 -6.72 11.80 0.53
CA ALA A 176 -5.96 13.05 0.44
C ALA A 176 -4.73 13.03 1.35
N GLU A 177 -4.87 12.51 2.57
CA GLU A 177 -3.77 12.40 3.53
C GLU A 177 -2.65 11.47 3.01
N ILE A 178 -3.02 10.34 2.40
CA ILE A 178 -2.09 9.40 1.76
C ILE A 178 -1.35 10.08 0.61
N ASN A 179 -2.07 10.76 -0.29
CA ASN A 179 -1.45 11.45 -1.41
C ASN A 179 -0.45 12.52 -0.93
N HIS A 180 -0.79 13.29 0.10
CA HIS A 180 0.14 14.26 0.69
C HIS A 180 1.37 13.59 1.32
N PHE A 181 1.17 12.48 2.03
CA PHE A 181 2.27 11.72 2.63
C PHE A 181 3.21 11.17 1.56
N GLU A 182 2.67 10.56 0.51
CA GLU A 182 3.45 10.01 -0.60
C GLU A 182 4.17 11.11 -1.39
N HIS A 183 3.52 12.24 -1.61
CA HIS A 183 4.13 13.39 -2.26
C HIS A 183 5.34 13.95 -1.47
N GLN A 184 5.28 13.97 -0.13
CA GLN A 184 6.43 14.35 0.69
C GLN A 184 7.59 13.37 0.52
N LEU A 185 7.32 12.06 0.38
CA LEU A 185 8.34 11.05 0.14
C LEU A 185 9.00 11.23 -1.23
N THR A 186 8.20 11.38 -2.28
CA THR A 186 8.70 11.53 -3.67
C THR A 186 9.44 12.84 -3.85
N ASN A 187 8.97 13.95 -3.31
CA ASN A 187 9.65 15.23 -3.34
C ASN A 187 11.01 15.23 -2.61
N ASN A 188 11.15 14.36 -1.61
CA ASN A 188 12.44 14.12 -0.95
C ASN A 188 13.35 13.15 -1.73
N GLY A 189 13.04 12.86 -2.99
CA GLY A 189 13.83 11.98 -3.86
C GLY A 189 13.72 10.48 -3.55
N ASN A 190 12.69 10.07 -2.80
CA ASN A 190 12.43 8.66 -2.52
C ASN A 190 11.79 7.98 -3.73
N ILE A 191 12.31 6.84 -4.15
CA ILE A 191 11.66 5.97 -5.13
C ILE A 191 10.48 5.29 -4.45
N LEU A 192 9.26 5.75 -4.71
CA LEU A 192 8.05 5.14 -4.18
C LEU A 192 7.41 4.23 -5.23
N LEU A 193 7.25 2.94 -4.91
CA LEU A 193 6.59 1.96 -5.77
C LEU A 193 5.46 1.27 -5.03
N LYS A 194 4.29 1.25 -5.64
CA LYS A 194 3.07 0.62 -5.10
C LYS A 194 2.68 -0.57 -5.96
N PHE A 195 2.64 -1.75 -5.35
CA PHE A 195 2.27 -2.99 -6.02
C PHE A 195 0.96 -3.52 -5.46
N TRP A 196 0.01 -3.79 -6.37
CA TRP A 196 -1.16 -4.58 -6.08
C TRP A 196 -1.04 -5.94 -6.75
N LEU A 197 -0.97 -7.02 -5.98
CA LEU A 197 -0.93 -8.38 -6.53
C LEU A 197 -2.37 -8.88 -6.75
N HIS A 198 -2.73 -9.02 -8.03
CA HIS A 198 -4.09 -9.37 -8.45
C HIS A 198 -4.19 -10.84 -8.85
N ILE A 199 -5.18 -11.53 -8.30
CA ILE A 199 -5.57 -12.92 -8.66
C ILE A 199 -7.08 -12.99 -8.76
N SER A 200 -7.58 -14.02 -9.42
CA SER A 200 -9.01 -14.32 -9.45
C SER A 200 -9.51 -14.91 -8.11
N PRO A 201 -10.82 -14.82 -7.84
CA PRO A 201 -11.44 -15.52 -6.70
C PRO A 201 -11.18 -17.03 -6.72
N GLU A 202 -11.19 -17.66 -7.90
CA GLU A 202 -10.96 -19.08 -8.11
C GLU A 202 -9.54 -19.48 -7.72
N GLU A 203 -8.55 -18.71 -8.16
CA GLU A 203 -7.15 -18.95 -7.82
C GLU A 203 -6.89 -18.73 -6.32
N GLN A 204 -7.54 -17.73 -5.70
CA GLN A 204 -7.46 -17.56 -4.25
C GLN A 204 -7.96 -18.78 -3.51
N LEU A 205 -9.16 -19.28 -3.87
CA LEU A 205 -9.75 -20.47 -3.27
C LEU A 205 -8.86 -21.71 -3.44
N ARG A 206 -8.32 -21.89 -4.65
CA ARG A 206 -7.37 -22.97 -4.92
C ARG A 206 -6.14 -22.90 -4.01
N ARG A 207 -5.61 -21.68 -3.80
CA ARG A 207 -4.45 -21.47 -2.92
C ARG A 207 -4.77 -21.65 -1.45
N PHE A 208 -5.97 -21.30 -1.01
CA PHE A 208 -6.43 -21.54 0.36
C PHE A 208 -6.49 -23.04 0.62
N ARG A 209 -7.16 -23.81 -0.24
CA ARG A 209 -7.24 -25.28 -0.13
C ARG A 209 -5.85 -25.93 -0.17
N GLU A 210 -4.94 -25.47 -1.03
CA GLU A 210 -3.54 -25.94 -1.06
C GLU A 210 -2.84 -25.71 0.28
N ARG A 211 -3.07 -24.55 0.95
CA ARG A 211 -2.46 -24.26 2.25
C ARG A 211 -3.03 -25.14 3.35
N GLU A 212 -4.34 -25.38 3.37
CA GLU A 212 -5.00 -26.26 4.34
C GLU A 212 -4.53 -27.70 4.23
N ALA A 213 -4.34 -28.18 3.02
CA ALA A 213 -3.88 -29.55 2.75
C ALA A 213 -2.42 -29.79 3.20
N ILE A 214 -1.61 -28.74 3.33
CA ILE A 214 -0.19 -28.84 3.67
C ILE A 214 0.02 -28.49 5.16
N PRO A 215 0.36 -29.45 6.05
CA PRO A 215 0.40 -29.22 7.51
C PRO A 215 1.22 -28.01 7.95
N TRP A 216 2.42 -27.81 7.37
CA TRP A 216 3.28 -26.67 7.70
C TRP A 216 2.92 -25.36 7.04
N LYS A 217 1.78 -25.29 6.31
CA LYS A 217 1.23 -24.04 5.73
C LYS A 217 -0.11 -23.65 6.35
N ARG A 218 -0.74 -24.52 7.15
CA ARG A 218 -2.06 -24.27 7.76
C ARG A 218 -2.10 -22.98 8.58
N TYR A 219 -1.02 -22.68 9.31
CA TYR A 219 -0.94 -21.45 10.11
C TYR A 219 -1.04 -20.15 9.28
N LYS A 220 -0.99 -20.24 7.95
CA LYS A 220 -1.15 -19.10 7.02
C LYS A 220 -2.58 -18.87 6.57
N ILE A 221 -3.51 -19.67 7.02
CA ILE A 221 -4.94 -19.50 6.79
C ILE A 221 -5.60 -19.27 8.12
N THR A 222 -6.32 -18.16 8.19
CA THR A 222 -7.06 -17.73 9.38
C THR A 222 -8.53 -17.53 9.03
N ASP A 223 -9.39 -17.42 10.04
CA ASP A 223 -10.80 -17.08 9.85
C ASP A 223 -10.96 -15.69 9.19
N GLU A 224 -9.97 -14.81 9.37
CA GLU A 224 -9.94 -13.50 8.71
C GLU A 224 -9.81 -13.64 7.19
N ASP A 225 -8.96 -14.54 6.68
CA ASP A 225 -8.80 -14.79 5.25
C ASP A 225 -10.14 -15.22 4.60
N TRP A 226 -10.91 -16.06 5.29
CA TRP A 226 -12.22 -16.52 4.82
C TRP A 226 -13.26 -15.37 4.85
N ARG A 227 -13.33 -14.59 5.93
CA ARG A 227 -14.21 -13.41 6.00
C ARG A 227 -13.90 -12.38 4.92
N ASN A 228 -12.61 -12.11 4.67
CA ASN A 228 -12.19 -11.20 3.60
C ASN A 228 -12.64 -11.71 2.22
N ARG A 229 -12.58 -13.02 2.01
CA ARG A 229 -13.07 -13.64 0.77
C ARG A 229 -14.58 -13.48 0.60
N ASP A 230 -15.35 -13.65 1.65
CA ASP A 230 -16.82 -13.49 1.61
C ASP A 230 -17.22 -12.05 1.21
N LYS A 231 -16.36 -11.08 1.49
CA LYS A 231 -16.54 -9.65 1.13
C LYS A 231 -15.75 -9.24 -0.12
N TRP A 232 -15.48 -10.19 -1.02
CA TRP A 232 -14.72 -9.91 -2.24
C TRP A 232 -15.23 -8.70 -3.04
N PRO A 233 -16.54 -8.54 -3.32
CA PRO A 233 -17.05 -7.40 -4.07
C PRO A 233 -16.77 -6.06 -3.38
N GLU A 234 -16.88 -5.99 -2.05
CA GLU A 234 -16.61 -4.78 -1.27
C GLU A 234 -15.13 -4.42 -1.32
N TYR A 235 -14.25 -5.40 -1.19
CA TYR A 235 -12.81 -5.21 -1.32
C TYR A 235 -12.41 -4.81 -2.75
N ALA A 236 -13.05 -5.36 -3.79
CA ALA A 236 -12.81 -4.99 -5.18
C ALA A 236 -13.16 -3.53 -5.42
N ARG A 237 -14.38 -3.10 -4.99
CA ARG A 237 -14.80 -1.69 -5.08
C ARG A 237 -13.86 -0.75 -4.32
N ALA A 238 -13.44 -1.15 -3.11
CA ALA A 238 -12.50 -0.35 -2.32
C ALA A 238 -11.13 -0.22 -3.00
N ALA A 239 -10.65 -1.28 -3.64
CA ALA A 239 -9.39 -1.27 -4.38
C ALA A 239 -9.48 -0.41 -5.65
N ASP A 240 -10.55 -0.50 -6.42
CA ASP A 240 -10.75 0.33 -7.61
C ASP A 240 -10.80 1.82 -7.24
N GLU A 241 -11.54 2.19 -6.19
CA GLU A 241 -11.56 3.57 -5.71
C GLU A 241 -10.18 4.01 -5.21
N MET A 242 -9.45 3.13 -4.55
CA MET A 242 -8.08 3.40 -4.13
C MET A 242 -7.18 3.69 -5.33
N PHE A 243 -7.22 2.89 -6.40
CA PHE A 243 -6.43 3.15 -7.60
C PHE A 243 -6.81 4.49 -8.25
N LEU A 244 -8.10 4.74 -8.41
CA LEU A 244 -8.60 5.98 -9.02
C LEU A 244 -8.13 7.22 -8.26
N ARG A 245 -8.17 7.19 -6.92
CA ARG A 245 -7.92 8.36 -6.08
C ARG A 245 -6.47 8.54 -5.66
N THR A 246 -5.64 7.50 -5.79
CA THR A 246 -4.27 7.54 -5.28
C THR A 246 -3.20 7.12 -6.28
N SER A 247 -3.54 6.81 -7.54
CA SER A 247 -2.56 6.59 -8.60
C SER A 247 -2.12 7.95 -9.15
N THR A 248 -1.13 8.55 -8.52
CA THR A 248 -0.58 9.85 -8.92
C THR A 248 0.52 9.67 -9.98
N GLU A 249 0.89 10.74 -10.69
CA GLU A 249 1.97 10.73 -11.68
C GLU A 249 3.30 10.28 -11.05
N ASP A 250 3.62 10.79 -9.85
CA ASP A 250 4.87 10.49 -9.14
C ASP A 250 4.87 9.11 -8.48
N ALA A 251 3.70 8.58 -8.13
CA ALA A 251 3.53 7.31 -7.45
C ALA A 251 2.33 6.51 -8.01
N PRO A 252 2.42 6.00 -9.24
CA PRO A 252 1.35 5.19 -9.81
C PRO A 252 1.25 3.80 -9.16
N TRP A 253 0.05 3.23 -9.17
CA TRP A 253 -0.16 1.84 -8.82
C TRP A 253 0.29 0.90 -9.94
N HIS A 254 1.04 -0.12 -9.59
CA HIS A 254 1.38 -1.23 -10.47
C HIS A 254 0.50 -2.43 -10.12
N VAL A 255 -0.57 -2.63 -10.89
CA VAL A 255 -1.39 -3.85 -10.78
C VAL A 255 -0.64 -4.99 -11.43
N VAL A 256 -0.26 -5.98 -10.63
CA VAL A 256 0.57 -7.12 -11.04
C VAL A 256 -0.30 -8.37 -11.15
N PRO A 257 -0.55 -8.89 -12.36
CA PRO A 257 -1.22 -10.16 -12.54
C PRO A 257 -0.45 -11.28 -11.84
N ALA A 258 -1.07 -11.93 -10.87
CA ALA A 258 -0.40 -12.88 -9.98
C ALA A 258 -0.99 -14.29 -10.00
N GLU A 259 -1.81 -14.62 -11.02
CA GLU A 259 -2.24 -16.00 -11.32
C GLU A 259 -1.04 -16.92 -11.40
N ASN A 260 0.00 -16.51 -12.09
CA ASN A 260 1.27 -17.19 -12.08
C ASN A 260 2.26 -16.50 -11.12
N LYS A 261 2.55 -17.15 -9.99
CA LYS A 261 3.49 -16.63 -8.97
C LYS A 261 4.90 -16.32 -9.51
N LYS A 262 5.36 -17.07 -10.52
CA LYS A 262 6.71 -16.87 -11.10
C LYS A 262 6.72 -15.61 -11.96
N TYR A 263 5.68 -15.41 -12.77
CA TYR A 263 5.50 -14.21 -13.57
C TYR A 263 5.44 -12.96 -12.68
N ALA A 264 4.54 -12.94 -11.69
CA ALA A 264 4.39 -11.81 -10.77
C ALA A 264 5.71 -11.41 -10.09
N ARG A 265 6.48 -12.39 -9.64
CA ARG A 265 7.80 -12.15 -9.03
C ARG A 265 8.78 -11.46 -9.97
N LEU A 266 8.87 -11.91 -11.23
CA LEU A 266 9.75 -11.28 -12.21
C LEU A 266 9.26 -9.88 -12.57
N MET A 267 7.94 -9.68 -12.70
CA MET A 267 7.37 -8.37 -13.00
C MET A 267 7.70 -7.35 -11.90
N VAL A 268 7.51 -7.69 -10.63
CA VAL A 268 7.90 -6.85 -9.47
C VAL A 268 9.38 -6.49 -9.53
N LEU A 269 10.25 -7.47 -9.76
CA LEU A 269 11.70 -7.22 -9.83
C LEU A 269 12.07 -6.34 -11.02
N ARG A 270 11.44 -6.52 -12.18
CA ARG A 270 11.66 -5.69 -13.38
C ARG A 270 11.28 -4.23 -13.10
N ILE A 271 10.10 -3.99 -12.54
CA ILE A 271 9.61 -2.64 -12.21
C ILE A 271 10.58 -1.94 -11.26
N TYR A 272 11.02 -2.62 -10.20
CA TYR A 272 11.97 -2.02 -9.26
C TYR A 272 13.35 -1.75 -9.89
N ARG A 273 13.89 -2.70 -10.64
CA ARG A 273 15.14 -2.50 -11.40
C ARG A 273 15.06 -1.28 -12.31
N ASP A 274 13.94 -1.11 -13.03
CA ASP A 274 13.77 -0.01 -13.97
C ASP A 274 13.60 1.33 -13.27
N ALA A 275 12.95 1.35 -12.12
CA ALA A 275 12.87 2.54 -11.26
C ALA A 275 14.27 2.95 -10.75
N LEU A 276 15.06 2.00 -10.26
CA LEU A 276 16.46 2.27 -9.86
C LEU A 276 17.30 2.80 -11.04
N LYS A 277 17.12 2.23 -12.23
CA LYS A 277 17.83 2.72 -13.43
C LYS A 277 17.45 4.16 -13.78
N ARG A 278 16.17 4.52 -13.68
CA ARG A 278 15.71 5.90 -13.92
C ARG A 278 16.29 6.88 -12.91
N ALA A 279 16.24 6.55 -11.62
CA ALA A 279 16.73 7.43 -10.56
C ALA A 279 18.27 7.59 -10.54
N LEU A 280 19.01 6.71 -11.21
CA LEU A 280 20.49 6.74 -11.28
C LEU A 280 21.04 7.42 -12.53
N ARG A 281 20.17 7.82 -13.46
CA ARG A 281 20.55 8.63 -14.63
C ARG A 281 20.86 10.06 -14.22
#